data_6fbe0e74d7bac9ad275769da06928e10
#
_entry.id   6fbe0e74d7bac9ad275769da06928e10
#
_cell.length_a   1.000
_cell.length_b   1.000
_cell.length_c   1.000
_cell.angle_alpha   90.00
_cell.angle_beta   90.00
_cell.angle_gamma   90.00
#
_symmetry.space_group_name_H-M   'P 1'
#
loop_
_entity.id
_entity.type
_entity.pdbx_description
1 polymer ?
#
loop_
_entity_poly.entity_id
_entity_poly.type
_entity_poly.pdbx_seq_one_letter_code
_entity_poly.pdbx_strand_id
1 'polypeptide(L)'
;ADDTNYLRVKGYAEAGNQTELELQAKAKTGVYIQDNSKTLKLKKVSSDSNDVKIKTTGAMVNGLDDTTANVTAKNIVLEADTVGTDEKALTTNLIVDKSLPSENNALIVKAKGNINLHDIGTEGILPITEMSSTNGDISFRAERSTAIETIKAENGSITSRVNGDYSMNNLKAGKMVNIYATGKITGN
;
A
#
# COMPACT_ATOMS: atom_id res chain seq x y z
N ALA A 1 2.64 -1.15 20.82
CA ALA A 1 3.60 -0.15 20.38
C ALA A 1 2.78 1.01 19.83
N ASP A 2 3.04 2.21 20.31
CA ASP A 2 2.43 3.41 19.78
C ASP A 2 3.12 3.87 18.48
N ASP A 3 2.52 4.80 17.77
CA ASP A 3 3.04 5.32 16.49
C ASP A 3 4.39 6.06 16.62
N THR A 4 4.96 6.15 17.81
CA THR A 4 6.22 6.84 18.09
C THR A 4 7.43 5.92 18.10
N ASN A 5 7.23 4.60 18.15
CA ASN A 5 8.31 3.61 18.26
C ASN A 5 8.58 2.89 16.92
N TYR A 6 9.36 3.53 16.07
CA TYR A 6 9.83 2.95 14.82
C TYR A 6 11.25 2.38 14.96
N LEU A 7 11.50 1.21 14.38
CA LEU A 7 12.85 0.79 14.06
C LEU A 7 13.38 1.69 12.93
N ARG A 8 14.38 2.50 13.22
CA ARG A 8 15.02 3.35 12.21
C ARG A 8 16.12 2.58 11.51
N VAL A 9 15.94 2.36 10.21
CA VAL A 9 16.92 1.71 9.37
C VAL A 9 17.62 2.77 8.52
N LYS A 10 18.95 2.84 8.61
CA LYS A 10 19.76 3.69 7.74
C LYS A 10 20.55 2.79 6.80
N GLY A 11 20.32 2.94 5.50
CA GLY A 11 21.25 2.41 4.52
C GLY A 11 22.54 3.23 4.55
N TYR A 12 23.69 2.59 4.70
CA TYR A 12 24.99 3.25 4.54
C TYR A 12 25.36 3.23 3.05
N ALA A 13 25.51 4.41 2.47
CA ALA A 13 26.17 4.56 1.18
C ALA A 13 27.53 5.21 1.42
N GLU A 14 28.59 4.68 0.84
CA GLU A 14 29.79 5.45 0.59
C GLU A 14 29.45 6.62 -0.35
N ALA A 15 30.14 7.75 -0.17
CA ALA A 15 29.85 8.98 -0.91
C ALA A 15 29.74 8.71 -2.43
N GLY A 16 28.56 8.93 -2.99
CA GLY A 16 28.25 8.75 -4.43
C GLY A 16 27.46 7.51 -4.80
N ASN A 17 27.27 6.52 -3.91
CA ASN A 17 26.42 5.35 -4.16
C ASN A 17 25.09 5.47 -3.42
N GLN A 18 24.01 5.35 -4.18
CA GLN A 18 22.65 5.39 -3.65
C GLN A 18 22.26 4.01 -3.15
N THR A 19 22.14 3.85 -1.86
CA THR A 19 21.92 2.56 -1.22
C THR A 19 20.49 2.09 -1.45
N GLU A 20 20.36 0.94 -2.07
CA GLU A 20 19.16 0.11 -1.99
C GLU A 20 19.19 -0.65 -0.67
N LEU A 21 18.10 -0.61 0.08
CA LEU A 21 17.93 -1.41 1.28
C LEU A 21 16.89 -2.50 1.01
N GLU A 22 17.23 -3.74 1.34
CA GLU A 22 16.25 -4.84 1.36
C GLU A 22 15.69 -5.01 2.78
N LEU A 23 14.37 -5.10 2.90
CA LEU A 23 13.68 -5.27 4.17
C LEU A 23 12.90 -6.59 4.18
N GLN A 24 13.21 -7.42 5.16
CA GLN A 24 12.41 -8.58 5.54
C GLN A 24 12.16 -8.53 7.04
N ALA A 25 10.92 -8.62 7.48
CA ALA A 25 10.56 -8.57 8.89
C ALA A 25 9.30 -9.38 9.19
N LYS A 26 9.28 -10.04 10.33
CA LYS A 26 8.09 -10.71 10.85
C LYS A 26 7.94 -10.41 12.33
N ALA A 27 6.73 -10.02 12.75
CA ALA A 27 6.40 -9.79 14.14
C ALA A 27 5.04 -10.40 14.50
N LYS A 28 4.83 -10.69 15.79
CA LYS A 28 3.53 -11.14 16.28
C LYS A 28 2.54 -9.98 16.38
N THR A 29 2.98 -8.83 16.89
CA THR A 29 2.10 -7.73 17.31
C THR A 29 2.26 -6.42 16.52
N GLY A 30 3.23 -6.30 15.63
CA GLY A 30 3.39 -5.13 14.77
C GLY A 30 4.80 -4.94 14.24
N VAL A 31 4.91 -4.33 13.07
CA VAL A 31 6.16 -3.93 12.43
C VAL A 31 6.09 -2.45 12.13
N TYR A 32 6.99 -1.66 12.70
CA TYR A 32 7.07 -0.21 12.53
C TYR A 32 8.45 0.15 12.04
N ILE A 33 8.56 0.61 10.79
CA ILE A 33 9.83 0.92 10.12
C ILE A 33 9.81 2.37 9.65
N GLN A 34 10.87 3.09 9.98
CA GLN A 34 11.20 4.36 9.35
C GLN A 34 12.55 4.23 8.66
N ASP A 35 12.59 4.48 7.37
CA ASP A 35 13.74 4.38 6.49
C ASP A 35 14.00 5.70 5.78
N ASN A 36 15.25 5.95 5.41
CA ASN A 36 15.65 7.13 4.63
C ASN A 36 16.55 6.77 3.44
N SER A 37 16.56 5.51 3.03
CA SER A 37 17.23 5.09 1.80
C SER A 37 16.52 5.67 0.57
N LYS A 38 17.21 5.73 -0.55
CA LYS A 38 16.61 6.15 -1.81
C LYS A 38 15.63 5.11 -2.35
N THR A 39 15.92 3.83 -2.11
CA THR A 39 15.09 2.71 -2.53
C THR A 39 15.00 1.67 -1.42
N LEU A 40 13.80 1.41 -0.95
CA LEU A 40 13.48 0.36 0.00
C LEU A 40 12.83 -0.81 -0.75
N LYS A 41 13.55 -1.91 -0.91
CA LYS A 41 13.02 -3.16 -1.49
C LYS A 41 12.34 -3.98 -0.40
N LEU A 42 11.02 -4.10 -0.47
CA LEU A 42 10.29 -4.96 0.44
C LEU A 42 10.32 -6.41 -0.06
N LYS A 43 10.87 -7.30 0.76
CA LYS A 43 10.74 -8.75 0.58
C LYS A 43 9.45 -9.23 1.23
N LYS A 44 9.49 -9.82 2.41
CA LYS A 44 8.32 -10.25 3.17
C LYS A 44 8.27 -9.53 4.51
N VAL A 45 7.31 -8.63 4.67
CA VAL A 45 7.07 -7.90 5.92
C VAL A 45 5.69 -8.29 6.43
N SER A 46 5.62 -8.87 7.63
CA SER A 46 4.34 -9.35 8.15
C SER A 46 4.14 -9.12 9.63
N SER A 47 2.89 -8.90 10.00
CA SER A 47 2.41 -8.93 11.37
C SER A 47 1.24 -9.91 11.49
N ASP A 48 1.34 -10.86 12.42
CA ASP A 48 0.35 -11.94 12.53
C ASP A 48 -1.00 -11.44 13.10
N SER A 49 -0.98 -10.40 13.93
CA SER A 49 -2.20 -9.97 14.67
C SER A 49 -2.51 -8.48 14.63
N ASN A 50 -1.64 -7.64 14.05
CA ASN A 50 -1.80 -6.19 14.11
C ASN A 50 -1.20 -5.48 12.89
N ASP A 51 -0.50 -4.36 13.08
CA ASP A 51 -0.11 -3.38 12.09
C ASP A 51 1.22 -3.70 11.41
N VAL A 52 1.33 -3.31 10.15
CA VAL A 52 2.58 -3.01 9.48
C VAL A 52 2.55 -1.55 9.03
N LYS A 53 3.45 -0.73 9.58
CA LYS A 53 3.61 0.68 9.21
C LYS A 53 5.03 0.91 8.70
N ILE A 54 5.17 1.29 7.45
CA ILE A 54 6.46 1.54 6.81
C ILE A 54 6.46 2.94 6.23
N LYS A 55 7.45 3.73 6.62
CA LYS A 55 7.67 5.07 6.10
C LYS A 55 9.07 5.17 5.55
N THR A 56 9.21 5.59 4.29
CA THR A 56 10.49 5.91 3.67
C THR A 56 10.45 7.26 2.97
N THR A 57 11.58 7.91 2.87
CA THR A 57 11.71 9.16 2.08
C THR A 57 11.95 8.90 0.60
N GLY A 58 12.30 7.67 0.24
CA GLY A 58 12.56 7.24 -1.14
C GLY A 58 11.46 6.35 -1.72
N ALA A 59 11.80 5.62 -2.77
CA ALA A 59 10.91 4.67 -3.41
C ALA A 59 10.74 3.41 -2.57
N MET A 60 9.51 2.90 -2.48
CA MET A 60 9.18 1.61 -1.89
C MET A 60 8.84 0.63 -3.01
N VAL A 61 9.65 -0.40 -3.22
CA VAL A 61 9.51 -1.28 -4.38
C VAL A 61 9.34 -2.75 -4.00
N ASN A 62 8.74 -3.51 -4.89
CA ASN A 62 8.60 -4.96 -4.75
C ASN A 62 9.96 -5.64 -4.95
N GLY A 63 10.50 -6.22 -3.88
CA GLY A 63 11.76 -6.97 -3.88
C GLY A 63 11.60 -8.48 -4.04
N LEU A 64 10.40 -9.01 -4.26
CA LEU A 64 10.14 -10.44 -4.47
C LEU A 64 10.17 -10.79 -5.94
N ASP A 65 10.58 -12.01 -6.25
CA ASP A 65 10.55 -12.56 -7.62
C ASP A 65 9.36 -13.51 -7.83
N ASP A 66 8.50 -13.63 -6.83
CA ASP A 66 7.29 -14.44 -6.85
C ASP A 66 6.02 -13.55 -6.73
N THR A 67 4.85 -14.17 -6.74
CA THR A 67 3.53 -13.50 -6.66
C THR A 67 3.00 -13.38 -5.22
N THR A 68 3.82 -13.65 -4.21
CA THR A 68 3.41 -13.52 -2.81
C THR A 68 3.37 -12.06 -2.36
N ALA A 69 2.70 -11.80 -1.23
CA ALA A 69 2.62 -10.45 -0.71
C ALA A 69 3.96 -9.95 -0.13
N ASN A 70 4.33 -8.71 -0.49
CA ASN A 70 5.41 -8.00 0.18
C ASN A 70 5.02 -7.63 1.62
N VAL A 71 3.74 -7.25 1.81
CA VAL A 71 3.23 -6.82 3.12
C VAL A 71 1.95 -7.57 3.47
N THR A 72 1.93 -8.20 4.66
CA THR A 72 0.75 -8.90 5.18
C THR A 72 0.46 -8.46 6.61
N ALA A 73 -0.72 -7.91 6.87
CA ALA A 73 -1.15 -7.47 8.20
C ALA A 73 -2.66 -7.20 8.26
N LYS A 74 -3.21 -6.96 9.47
CA LYS A 74 -4.59 -6.47 9.66
C LYS A 74 -4.72 -4.99 9.31
N ASN A 75 -3.69 -4.17 9.58
CA ASN A 75 -3.60 -2.79 9.15
C ASN A 75 -2.29 -2.58 8.43
N ILE A 76 -2.33 -1.92 7.28
CA ILE A 76 -1.17 -1.62 6.46
C ILE A 76 -1.12 -0.11 6.22
N VAL A 77 -0.03 0.52 6.63
CA VAL A 77 0.25 1.94 6.36
C VAL A 77 1.58 2.06 5.64
N LEU A 78 1.56 2.57 4.42
CA LEU A 78 2.73 2.77 3.58
C LEU A 78 2.84 4.26 3.21
N GLU A 79 3.97 4.88 3.52
CA GLU A 79 4.29 6.25 3.13
C GLU A 79 5.64 6.29 2.43
N ALA A 80 5.71 6.84 1.21
CA ALA A 80 6.92 6.84 0.39
C ALA A 80 6.99 8.02 -0.59
N ASP A 81 8.10 8.16 -1.29
CA ASP A 81 8.15 9.01 -2.48
C ASP A 81 7.34 8.38 -3.63
N THR A 82 7.56 7.09 -3.90
CA THR A 82 6.76 6.26 -4.82
C THR A 82 6.50 4.88 -4.22
N VAL A 83 5.42 4.21 -4.64
CA VAL A 83 5.06 2.86 -4.20
C VAL A 83 4.89 1.95 -5.41
N GLY A 84 5.65 0.85 -5.47
CA GLY A 84 5.74 0.00 -6.66
C GLY A 84 6.46 0.70 -7.81
N THR A 85 6.50 0.04 -8.96
CA THR A 85 6.97 0.60 -10.24
C THR A 85 5.93 0.31 -11.32
N ASP A 86 6.03 0.96 -12.48
CA ASP A 86 5.10 0.74 -13.61
C ASP A 86 5.16 -0.72 -14.10
N GLU A 87 6.31 -1.37 -13.95
CA GLU A 87 6.55 -2.75 -14.37
C GLU A 87 6.14 -3.77 -13.29
N LYS A 88 6.24 -3.38 -12.00
CA LYS A 88 6.05 -4.29 -10.87
C LYS A 88 5.35 -3.60 -9.70
N ALA A 89 4.08 -3.93 -9.52
CA ALA A 89 3.30 -3.45 -8.38
C ALA A 89 3.89 -3.93 -7.05
N LEU A 90 3.79 -3.11 -6.01
CA LEU A 90 3.97 -3.57 -4.64
C LEU A 90 2.75 -4.41 -4.25
N THR A 91 2.97 -5.60 -3.70
CA THR A 91 1.89 -6.53 -3.35
C THR A 91 1.56 -6.49 -1.87
N THR A 92 0.28 -6.40 -1.56
CA THR A 92 -0.24 -6.45 -0.19
C THR A 92 -1.23 -7.61 -0.02
N ASN A 93 -1.37 -8.08 1.21
CA ASN A 93 -2.44 -8.96 1.64
C ASN A 93 -2.97 -8.42 2.98
N LEU A 94 -3.99 -7.57 2.90
CA LEU A 94 -4.66 -7.10 4.12
C LEU A 94 -5.50 -8.24 4.69
N ILE A 95 -5.20 -8.63 5.92
CA ILE A 95 -5.97 -9.65 6.64
C ILE A 95 -7.27 -9.00 7.15
N VAL A 96 -8.39 -9.36 6.53
CA VAL A 96 -9.72 -8.89 6.94
C VAL A 96 -10.30 -9.85 7.96
N ASP A 97 -10.68 -9.34 9.12
CA ASP A 97 -11.39 -10.11 10.12
C ASP A 97 -12.90 -10.07 9.80
N LYS A 98 -13.44 -11.20 9.37
CA LYS A 98 -14.87 -11.31 9.02
C LYS A 98 -15.81 -11.14 10.22
N SER A 99 -15.29 -11.29 11.44
CA SER A 99 -16.06 -11.21 12.69
C SER A 99 -16.09 -9.81 13.31
N LEU A 100 -15.26 -8.89 12.81
CA LEU A 100 -15.15 -7.52 13.31
C LEU A 100 -15.62 -6.51 12.26
N PRO A 101 -16.17 -5.36 12.67
CA PRO A 101 -16.45 -4.27 11.77
C PRO A 101 -15.21 -3.83 10.98
N SER A 102 -15.40 -3.37 9.75
CA SER A 102 -14.33 -2.92 8.87
C SER A 102 -13.45 -1.78 9.43
N GLU A 103 -13.96 -1.05 10.41
CA GLU A 103 -13.23 0.01 11.14
C GLU A 103 -11.93 -0.46 11.83
N ASN A 104 -11.79 -1.76 12.08
CA ASN A 104 -10.59 -2.35 12.69
C ASN A 104 -9.53 -2.81 11.68
N ASN A 105 -9.81 -2.68 10.39
CA ASN A 105 -8.88 -3.01 9.30
C ASN A 105 -8.71 -1.78 8.42
N ALA A 106 -7.49 -1.45 8.03
CA ALA A 106 -7.22 -0.31 7.18
C ALA A 106 -6.05 -0.56 6.24
N LEU A 107 -6.24 -0.18 4.98
CA LEU A 107 -5.15 0.03 4.03
C LEU A 107 -5.01 1.52 3.79
N ILE A 108 -3.85 2.07 4.13
CA ILE A 108 -3.48 3.47 3.91
C ILE A 108 -2.19 3.49 3.10
N VAL A 109 -2.21 4.18 1.96
CA VAL A 109 -1.05 4.33 1.09
C VAL A 109 -0.90 5.79 0.67
N LYS A 110 0.24 6.40 0.99
CA LYS A 110 0.54 7.79 0.66
C LYS A 110 1.85 7.90 -0.09
N ALA A 111 1.83 8.59 -1.22
CA ALA A 111 3.04 8.87 -1.99
C ALA A 111 3.08 10.32 -2.49
N LYS A 112 4.28 10.81 -2.80
CA LYS A 112 4.43 12.05 -3.57
C LYS A 112 4.25 11.80 -5.06
N GLY A 113 4.85 10.71 -5.58
CA GLY A 113 4.79 10.27 -6.96
C GLY A 113 3.84 9.08 -7.17
N ASN A 114 4.16 8.22 -8.11
CA ASN A 114 3.28 7.13 -8.52
C ASN A 114 3.02 6.10 -7.41
N ILE A 115 1.79 5.59 -7.39
CA ILE A 115 1.39 4.41 -6.63
C ILE A 115 1.01 3.32 -7.62
N ASN A 116 1.70 2.18 -7.57
CA ASN A 116 1.32 0.95 -8.24
C ASN A 116 1.20 -0.17 -7.21
N LEU A 117 -0.04 -0.50 -6.83
CA LEU A 117 -0.35 -1.40 -5.73
C LEU A 117 -1.28 -2.53 -6.19
N HIS A 118 -1.01 -3.74 -5.71
CA HIS A 118 -1.86 -4.91 -5.94
C HIS A 118 -2.16 -5.60 -4.59
N ASP A 119 -3.41 -5.54 -4.11
CA ASP A 119 -3.85 -6.38 -2.99
C ASP A 119 -4.28 -7.75 -3.51
N ILE A 120 -3.57 -8.79 -3.07
CA ILE A 120 -3.78 -10.18 -3.50
C ILE A 120 -4.67 -10.97 -2.53
N GLY A 121 -5.18 -10.34 -1.47
CA GLY A 121 -6.12 -10.97 -0.56
C GLY A 121 -7.44 -11.28 -1.26
N THR A 122 -8.02 -12.45 -0.99
CA THR A 122 -9.26 -12.93 -1.64
C THR A 122 -10.45 -12.96 -0.68
N GLU A 123 -10.22 -12.77 0.61
CA GLU A 123 -11.22 -12.91 1.66
C GLU A 123 -11.84 -11.57 2.07
N GLY A 124 -13.17 -11.51 2.17
CA GLY A 124 -13.91 -10.34 2.65
C GLY A 124 -13.88 -9.13 1.72
N ILE A 125 -14.21 -7.97 2.26
CA ILE A 125 -14.16 -6.68 1.55
C ILE A 125 -12.88 -5.96 1.98
N LEU A 126 -12.08 -5.49 1.01
CA LEU A 126 -10.86 -4.71 1.28
C LEU A 126 -11.24 -3.28 1.69
N PRO A 127 -11.01 -2.86 2.94
CA PRO A 127 -11.22 -1.48 3.34
C PRO A 127 -9.98 -0.63 3.01
N ILE A 128 -10.15 0.39 2.19
CA ILE A 128 -9.13 1.39 1.88
C ILE A 128 -9.56 2.70 2.51
N THR A 129 -8.90 3.08 3.59
CA THR A 129 -9.17 4.36 4.26
C THR A 129 -8.62 5.52 3.45
N GLU A 130 -7.40 5.39 2.93
CA GLU A 130 -6.81 6.42 2.09
C GLU A 130 -5.79 5.84 1.11
N MET A 131 -5.88 6.25 -0.15
CA MET A 131 -4.83 6.09 -1.14
C MET A 131 -4.61 7.42 -1.82
N SER A 132 -3.45 8.04 -1.60
CA SER A 132 -3.21 9.41 -2.07
C SER A 132 -1.84 9.59 -2.71
N SER A 133 -1.83 10.27 -3.87
CA SER A 133 -0.64 10.74 -4.57
C SER A 133 -0.74 12.24 -4.84
N THR A 134 0.34 12.99 -4.58
CA THR A 134 0.39 14.43 -4.83
C THR A 134 0.72 14.74 -6.29
N ASN A 135 1.72 14.08 -6.87
CA ASN A 135 2.26 14.41 -8.19
C ASN A 135 2.23 13.25 -9.20
N GLY A 136 1.79 12.07 -8.79
CA GLY A 136 1.82 10.87 -9.62
C GLY A 136 0.45 10.27 -9.88
N ASP A 137 0.46 9.24 -10.70
CA ASP A 137 -0.70 8.42 -11.00
C ASP A 137 -0.91 7.34 -9.93
N ILE A 138 -2.15 6.91 -9.77
CA ILE A 138 -2.51 5.77 -8.95
C ILE A 138 -2.97 4.63 -9.85
N SER A 139 -2.26 3.50 -9.82
CA SER A 139 -2.65 2.22 -10.40
C SER A 139 -2.91 1.24 -9.26
N PHE A 140 -4.16 0.83 -9.10
CA PHE A 140 -4.59 -0.05 -8.02
C PHE A 140 -5.29 -1.28 -8.57
N ARG A 141 -4.95 -2.45 -8.01
CA ARG A 141 -5.62 -3.71 -8.29
C ARG A 141 -5.98 -4.44 -7.01
N ALA A 142 -7.14 -5.08 -6.97
CA ALA A 142 -7.57 -5.96 -5.89
C ALA A 142 -8.25 -7.23 -6.42
N GLU A 143 -7.99 -8.36 -5.75
CA GLU A 143 -8.59 -9.66 -6.10
C GLU A 143 -9.92 -9.93 -5.34
N ARG A 144 -10.52 -8.89 -4.77
CA ARG A 144 -11.78 -8.93 -4.00
C ARG A 144 -12.51 -7.60 -4.05
N SER A 145 -13.77 -7.59 -3.64
CA SER A 145 -14.55 -6.36 -3.47
C SER A 145 -13.82 -5.34 -2.59
N THR A 146 -13.97 -4.06 -2.88
CA THR A 146 -13.33 -2.96 -2.16
C THR A 146 -14.32 -1.93 -1.66
N ALA A 147 -14.04 -1.38 -0.48
CA ALA A 147 -14.72 -0.21 0.08
C ALA A 147 -13.68 0.88 0.33
N ILE A 148 -13.77 1.98 -0.43
CA ILE A 148 -12.78 3.05 -0.46
C ILE A 148 -13.36 4.31 0.17
N GLU A 149 -12.76 4.76 1.28
CA GLU A 149 -13.12 6.05 1.88
C GLU A 149 -12.57 7.21 1.04
N THR A 150 -11.28 7.17 0.72
CA THR A 150 -10.65 8.23 -0.10
C THR A 150 -9.61 7.65 -1.05
N ILE A 151 -9.73 7.99 -2.35
CA ILE A 151 -8.69 7.80 -3.36
C ILE A 151 -8.45 9.11 -4.10
N LYS A 152 -7.19 9.59 -4.10
CA LYS A 152 -6.86 10.93 -4.59
C LYS A 152 -5.51 10.96 -5.31
N ALA A 153 -5.53 11.34 -6.59
CA ALA A 153 -4.33 11.68 -7.37
C ALA A 153 -4.40 13.18 -7.72
N GLU A 154 -3.75 14.06 -6.94
CA GLU A 154 -3.95 15.50 -7.07
C GLU A 154 -3.60 16.03 -8.46
N ASN A 155 -2.46 15.60 -9.01
CA ASN A 155 -1.96 16.01 -10.32
C ASN A 155 -1.87 14.86 -11.32
N GLY A 156 -2.43 13.69 -11.00
CA GLY A 156 -2.35 12.47 -11.80
C GLY A 156 -3.70 11.88 -12.15
N SER A 157 -3.64 10.69 -12.74
CA SER A 157 -4.77 9.84 -13.09
C SER A 157 -4.97 8.73 -12.05
N ILE A 158 -6.18 8.19 -11.99
CA ILE A 158 -6.50 7.01 -11.19
C ILE A 158 -6.95 5.90 -12.12
N THR A 159 -6.34 4.73 -12.01
CA THR A 159 -6.79 3.50 -12.65
C THR A 159 -6.98 2.44 -11.59
N SER A 160 -8.22 1.98 -11.39
CA SER A 160 -8.57 0.93 -10.44
C SER A 160 -9.10 -0.29 -11.17
N ARG A 161 -8.64 -1.50 -10.79
CA ARG A 161 -9.13 -2.79 -11.27
C ARG A 161 -9.47 -3.68 -10.08
N VAL A 162 -10.73 -4.08 -9.95
CA VAL A 162 -11.25 -4.80 -8.79
C VAL A 162 -12.02 -6.05 -9.24
N ASN A 163 -11.63 -7.19 -8.68
CA ASN A 163 -12.37 -8.44 -8.86
C ASN A 163 -13.48 -8.53 -7.79
N GLY A 164 -14.62 -7.92 -8.08
CA GLY A 164 -15.77 -7.81 -7.18
C GLY A 164 -16.43 -6.45 -7.28
N ASP A 165 -17.11 -6.06 -6.21
CA ASP A 165 -17.76 -4.75 -6.10
C ASP A 165 -16.76 -3.66 -5.77
N TYR A 166 -17.01 -2.46 -6.30
CA TYR A 166 -16.22 -1.25 -6.04
C TYR A 166 -17.12 -0.18 -5.43
N SER A 167 -16.95 0.12 -4.16
CA SER A 167 -17.63 1.24 -3.50
C SER A 167 -16.63 2.32 -3.09
N MET A 168 -17.03 3.59 -3.24
CA MET A 168 -16.17 4.74 -2.92
C MET A 168 -16.98 5.91 -2.37
N ASN A 169 -16.36 6.64 -1.42
CA ASN A 169 -16.94 7.88 -0.89
C ASN A 169 -16.30 9.11 -1.56
N ASN A 170 -14.97 9.21 -1.53
CA ASN A 170 -14.25 10.34 -2.07
C ASN A 170 -13.28 9.92 -3.18
N LEU A 171 -13.52 10.40 -4.39
CA LEU A 171 -12.66 10.17 -5.55
C LEU A 171 -12.23 11.51 -6.14
N LYS A 172 -10.91 11.74 -6.29
CA LYS A 172 -10.38 12.93 -6.93
C LYS A 172 -9.16 12.60 -7.78
N ALA A 173 -9.20 12.96 -9.06
CA ALA A 173 -8.05 12.92 -9.97
C ALA A 173 -7.85 14.28 -10.63
N GLY A 174 -6.60 14.68 -10.80
CA GLY A 174 -6.25 15.89 -11.55
C GLY A 174 -6.36 15.70 -13.06
N LYS A 175 -6.35 14.46 -13.55
CA LYS A 175 -6.43 14.12 -14.97
C LYS A 175 -7.59 13.17 -15.25
N MET A 176 -7.36 11.88 -15.30
CA MET A 176 -8.31 10.88 -15.76
C MET A 176 -8.65 9.86 -14.67
N VAL A 177 -9.86 9.35 -14.69
CA VAL A 177 -10.31 8.24 -13.84
C VAL A 177 -10.78 7.09 -14.71
N ASN A 178 -10.17 5.90 -14.48
CA ASN A 178 -10.60 4.64 -15.07
C ASN A 178 -10.91 3.64 -13.96
N ILE A 179 -12.13 3.16 -13.88
CA ILE A 179 -12.55 2.15 -12.91
C ILE A 179 -13.08 0.93 -13.66
N TYR A 180 -12.53 -0.23 -13.33
CA TYR A 180 -12.94 -1.53 -13.83
C TYR A 180 -13.28 -2.42 -12.62
N ALA A 181 -14.51 -2.87 -12.53
CA ALA A 181 -14.96 -3.82 -11.53
C ALA A 181 -15.69 -4.97 -12.21
N THR A 182 -15.54 -6.19 -11.69
CA THR A 182 -16.33 -7.33 -12.19
C THR A 182 -17.73 -7.36 -11.58
N GLY A 183 -17.94 -6.66 -10.48
CA GLY A 183 -19.21 -6.46 -9.80
C GLY A 183 -19.76 -5.05 -9.96
N LYS A 184 -20.52 -4.61 -8.97
CA LYS A 184 -21.20 -3.31 -8.95
C LYS A 184 -20.25 -2.18 -8.64
N ILE A 185 -20.38 -1.03 -9.32
CA ILE A 185 -19.68 0.22 -8.99
C ILE A 185 -20.69 1.15 -8.30
N THR A 186 -20.37 1.61 -7.10
CA THR A 186 -21.18 2.57 -6.32
C THR A 186 -20.31 3.70 -5.80
N GLY A 187 -20.84 4.92 -5.82
CA GLY A 187 -20.28 6.11 -5.20
C GLY A 187 -21.35 6.87 -4.43
N ASN A 188 -20.95 7.56 -3.39
CA ASN A 188 -21.79 8.49 -2.64
C ASN A 188 -21.56 9.91 -3.14
#